data_caaa71b769aaffdab80640b46cc75d8b
#
_entry.id   caaa71b769aaffdab80640b46cc75d8b
#
_cell.length_a   1.000
_cell.length_b   1.000
_cell.length_c   1.000
_cell.angle_alpha   90.00
_cell.angle_beta   90.00
_cell.angle_gamma   90.00
#
_symmetry.space_group_name_H-M   'P 1'
#
loop_
_entity.id
_entity.type
_entity.pdbx_description
1 polymer ?
#
loop_
_entity_poly.entity_id
_entity_poly.type
_entity_poly.pdbx_seq_one_letter_code
_entity_poly.pdbx_strand_id
1 'polypeptide(L)'
;MLPMQVPFQRALRLCLQAALAAIASAAHANDGTIVITGTITDTTCVIEDPAGPTHTKVVQLPKISKSALAKDGDEAGRTPFLITLKDCPSSLNNGVKAYFEPGPTTDYATGDLKAYSIAYNNNPATTQNAIIAASEAQGVQIRISNQNGTKIPMGVDAAAQNAQAFNPVTDTANNAKKKVTLRYLASYVKKSGNITAGQVTTYVGFSMIYP
;
A
#
# COMPACT_ATOMS: atom_id res chain seq x y z
N MET A 1 44.01 61.31 -49.16
CA MET A 1 43.02 61.37 -48.09
C MET A 1 42.19 60.11 -48.16
N LEU A 2 42.48 59.13 -47.30
CA LEU A 2 41.68 57.89 -47.19
C LEU A 2 40.70 58.05 -45.99
N PRO A 3 39.42 57.70 -46.12
CA PRO A 3 38.50 57.76 -45.01
C PRO A 3 38.62 56.53 -44.12
N MET A 4 38.99 56.74 -42.89
CA MET A 4 39.10 55.75 -41.81
C MET A 4 37.72 55.55 -41.14
N GLN A 5 36.79 54.79 -41.77
CA GLN A 5 35.44 54.56 -41.26
C GLN A 5 35.09 53.09 -41.05
N VAL A 6 36.04 52.17 -41.06
CA VAL A 6 35.77 50.74 -41.03
C VAL A 6 35.70 50.14 -39.60
N PRO A 7 36.33 50.70 -38.52
CA PRO A 7 36.29 50.01 -37.20
C PRO A 7 34.99 50.24 -36.42
N PHE A 8 34.28 51.33 -36.59
CA PHE A 8 33.11 51.65 -35.78
C PHE A 8 31.90 50.75 -36.05
N GLN A 9 31.65 50.43 -37.31
CA GLN A 9 30.54 49.54 -37.68
C GLN A 9 30.76 48.07 -37.27
N ARG A 10 32.02 47.62 -37.21
CA ARG A 10 32.34 46.26 -36.72
C ARG A 10 32.18 46.13 -35.20
N ALA A 11 32.58 47.16 -34.46
CA ALA A 11 32.38 47.20 -33.00
C ALA A 11 30.91 47.24 -32.63
N LEU A 12 30.08 48.02 -33.34
CA LEU A 12 28.64 48.12 -33.12
C LEU A 12 27.92 46.80 -33.41
N ARG A 13 28.32 46.05 -34.45
CA ARG A 13 27.75 44.74 -34.77
C ARG A 13 28.13 43.67 -33.75
N LEU A 14 29.35 43.69 -33.24
CA LEU A 14 29.80 42.78 -32.18
C LEU A 14 29.08 43.02 -30.87
N CYS A 15 28.85 44.27 -30.48
CA CYS A 15 28.06 44.61 -29.26
C CYS A 15 26.59 44.22 -29.40
N LEU A 16 26.00 44.35 -30.60
CA LEU A 16 24.61 43.95 -30.82
C LEU A 16 24.42 42.43 -30.78
N GLN A 17 25.40 41.68 -31.31
CA GLN A 17 25.38 40.21 -31.24
C GLN A 17 25.60 39.68 -29.82
N ALA A 18 26.45 40.31 -29.02
CA ALA A 18 26.67 39.97 -27.62
C ALA A 18 25.43 40.26 -26.74
N ALA A 19 24.69 41.32 -27.05
CA ALA A 19 23.47 41.65 -26.33
C ALA A 19 22.30 40.69 -26.62
N LEU A 20 22.24 40.12 -27.84
CA LEU A 20 21.22 39.10 -28.19
C LEU A 20 21.51 37.74 -27.53
N ALA A 21 22.78 37.41 -27.29
CA ALA A 21 23.15 36.15 -26.65
C ALA A 21 22.89 36.12 -25.13
N ALA A 22 22.75 37.29 -24.47
CA ALA A 22 22.49 37.40 -23.04
C ALA A 22 21.03 37.19 -22.64
N ILE A 23 20.08 37.07 -23.57
CA ILE A 23 18.64 36.92 -23.30
C ILE A 23 18.20 35.45 -23.41
N ALA A 24 19.12 34.49 -23.56
CA ALA A 24 18.83 33.10 -23.36
C ALA A 24 18.69 32.80 -21.84
N SER A 25 17.72 33.49 -21.20
CA SER A 25 17.23 33.05 -19.90
C SER A 25 16.74 31.64 -20.07
N ALA A 26 17.38 30.68 -19.41
CA ALA A 26 16.89 29.33 -19.32
C ALA A 26 15.45 29.39 -18.81
N ALA A 27 14.50 29.33 -19.76
CA ALA A 27 13.11 29.10 -19.41
C ALA A 27 13.03 27.72 -18.78
N HIS A 28 13.14 27.64 -17.46
CA HIS A 28 12.75 26.45 -16.72
C HIS A 28 11.23 26.32 -16.88
N ALA A 29 10.81 25.65 -17.93
CA ALA A 29 9.42 25.23 -18.07
C ALA A 29 9.16 24.18 -16.96
N ASN A 30 8.53 24.61 -15.89
CA ASN A 30 7.95 23.71 -14.92
C ASN A 30 6.57 23.32 -15.48
N ASP A 31 6.40 22.08 -15.91
CA ASP A 31 5.16 21.59 -16.53
C ASP A 31 3.98 21.57 -15.54
N GLY A 32 4.26 21.59 -14.22
CA GLY A 32 3.21 21.62 -13.21
C GLY A 32 3.76 21.54 -11.78
N THR A 33 2.86 21.72 -10.81
CA THR A 33 3.16 21.61 -9.38
C THR A 33 2.24 20.58 -8.76
N ILE A 34 2.80 19.63 -8.01
CA ILE A 34 2.05 18.69 -7.18
C ILE A 34 2.10 19.22 -5.75
N VAL A 35 0.94 19.51 -5.19
CA VAL A 35 0.81 19.91 -3.78
C VAL A 35 0.43 18.69 -2.97
N ILE A 36 1.22 18.37 -1.94
CA ILE A 36 0.98 17.25 -1.03
C ILE A 36 0.67 17.82 0.35
N THR A 37 -0.49 17.46 0.91
CA THR A 37 -0.93 17.84 2.25
C THR A 37 -1.22 16.61 3.08
N GLY A 38 -0.96 16.69 4.39
CA GLY A 38 -1.23 15.59 5.32
C GLY A 38 -1.35 16.16 6.73
N THR A 39 -2.02 15.41 7.61
CA THR A 39 -2.14 15.70 9.03
C THR A 39 -1.49 14.59 9.82
N ILE A 40 -0.65 14.95 10.78
CA ILE A 40 -0.06 14.04 11.76
C ILE A 40 -0.75 14.32 13.10
N THR A 41 -1.24 13.26 13.75
CA THR A 41 -1.87 13.34 15.08
C THR A 41 -0.99 12.67 16.13
N ASP A 42 -1.01 13.18 17.34
CA ASP A 42 -0.39 12.60 18.54
C ASP A 42 -1.35 11.67 19.30
N THR A 43 -2.63 11.68 18.94
CA THR A 43 -3.69 10.89 19.58
C THR A 43 -3.82 9.51 18.92
N THR A 44 -2.86 8.63 19.13
CA THR A 44 -2.86 7.29 18.56
C THR A 44 -3.08 6.22 19.61
N CYS A 45 -3.56 5.07 19.16
CA CYS A 45 -3.65 3.85 19.96
C CYS A 45 -2.34 3.06 19.90
N VAL A 46 -2.14 2.16 20.84
CA VAL A 46 -1.06 1.16 20.81
C VAL A 46 -1.58 -0.11 20.16
N ILE A 47 -0.83 -0.70 19.23
CA ILE A 47 -1.18 -2.00 18.65
C ILE A 47 -0.92 -3.09 19.70
N GLU A 48 -1.97 -3.81 20.11
CA GLU A 48 -1.89 -4.91 21.05
C GLU A 48 -1.77 -6.26 20.35
N ASP A 49 -2.53 -6.47 19.29
CA ASP A 49 -2.45 -7.65 18.43
C ASP A 49 -2.45 -7.21 16.95
N PRO A 50 -1.45 -7.56 16.19
CA PRO A 50 -0.31 -8.41 16.53
C PRO A 50 0.70 -7.76 17.49
N ALA A 51 1.13 -8.54 18.50
CA ALA A 51 2.09 -8.12 19.50
C ALA A 51 3.54 -8.15 18.96
N GLY A 52 4.44 -7.48 19.69
CA GLY A 52 5.87 -7.45 19.40
C GLY A 52 6.31 -6.25 18.56
N PRO A 53 7.63 -6.07 18.39
CA PRO A 53 8.17 -4.84 17.80
C PRO A 53 7.88 -4.67 16.31
N THR A 54 7.61 -5.77 15.59
CA THR A 54 7.30 -5.75 14.16
C THR A 54 5.80 -5.79 13.88
N HIS A 55 4.97 -5.98 14.89
CA HIS A 55 3.51 -6.13 14.76
C HIS A 55 3.08 -7.05 13.61
N THR A 56 3.75 -8.21 13.49
CA THR A 56 3.52 -9.16 12.41
C THR A 56 2.39 -10.12 12.76
N LYS A 57 1.29 -10.08 11.99
CA LYS A 57 0.17 -11.02 12.11
C LYS A 57 0.31 -12.14 11.10
N VAL A 58 0.39 -13.36 11.56
CA VAL A 58 0.34 -14.55 10.69
C VAL A 58 -1.11 -15.01 10.57
N VAL A 59 -1.62 -15.03 9.35
CA VAL A 59 -2.97 -15.52 9.02
C VAL A 59 -2.81 -16.81 8.25
N GLN A 60 -3.22 -17.93 8.85
CA GLN A 60 -3.11 -19.23 8.22
C GLN A 60 -4.43 -19.61 7.55
N LEU A 61 -4.43 -19.64 6.22
CA LEU A 61 -5.59 -20.08 5.44
C LEU A 61 -5.73 -21.61 5.49
N PRO A 62 -6.96 -22.15 5.42
CA PRO A 62 -7.19 -23.59 5.41
C PRO A 62 -6.67 -24.25 4.12
N LYS A 63 -6.37 -25.54 4.20
CA LYS A 63 -6.10 -26.34 3.00
C LYS A 63 -7.38 -26.52 2.21
N ILE A 64 -7.35 -26.21 0.93
CA ILE A 64 -8.49 -26.33 0.02
C ILE A 64 -8.15 -27.21 -1.18
N SER A 65 -9.17 -27.77 -1.83
CA SER A 65 -8.99 -28.41 -3.14
C SER A 65 -8.89 -27.36 -4.24
N LYS A 66 -8.13 -27.63 -5.30
CA LYS A 66 -8.14 -26.80 -6.53
C LYS A 66 -9.53 -26.65 -7.14
N SER A 67 -10.39 -27.66 -6.97
CA SER A 67 -11.78 -27.61 -7.46
C SER A 67 -12.63 -26.54 -6.80
N ALA A 68 -12.25 -26.05 -5.64
CA ALA A 68 -12.93 -24.91 -4.98
C ALA A 68 -12.64 -23.57 -5.67
N LEU A 69 -11.69 -23.53 -6.60
CA LEU A 69 -11.27 -22.36 -7.38
C LEU A 69 -11.34 -22.71 -8.89
N ALA A 70 -12.51 -23.07 -9.38
CA ALA A 70 -12.70 -23.60 -10.73
C ALA A 70 -12.69 -22.50 -11.80
N LYS A 71 -13.33 -21.34 -11.51
CA LYS A 71 -13.51 -20.22 -12.43
C LYS A 71 -12.77 -18.99 -11.93
N ASP A 72 -12.30 -18.16 -12.86
CA ASP A 72 -11.67 -16.88 -12.51
C ASP A 72 -12.61 -16.02 -11.64
N GLY A 73 -12.08 -15.53 -10.53
CA GLY A 73 -12.84 -14.82 -9.53
C GLY A 73 -13.44 -15.68 -8.41
N ASP A 74 -13.44 -17.01 -8.53
CA ASP A 74 -13.86 -17.89 -7.44
C ASP A 74 -13.01 -17.62 -6.20
N GLU A 75 -13.65 -17.64 -5.04
CA GLU A 75 -13.04 -17.34 -3.75
C GLU A 75 -13.29 -18.48 -2.77
N ALA A 76 -12.25 -18.92 -2.05
CA ALA A 76 -12.34 -20.01 -1.10
C ALA A 76 -11.43 -19.79 0.12
N GLY A 77 -11.70 -20.51 1.20
CA GLY A 77 -10.87 -20.50 2.39
C GLY A 77 -10.89 -19.19 3.18
N ARG A 78 -12.02 -18.47 3.20
CA ARG A 78 -12.18 -17.22 3.96
C ARG A 78 -11.84 -17.43 5.44
N THR A 79 -10.83 -16.72 5.89
CA THR A 79 -10.29 -16.82 7.24
C THR A 79 -10.31 -15.43 7.89
N PRO A 80 -11.01 -15.26 9.03
CA PRO A 80 -11.00 -14.00 9.76
C PRO A 80 -9.66 -13.76 10.44
N PHE A 81 -9.25 -12.50 10.48
CA PHE A 81 -8.14 -12.05 11.31
C PHE A 81 -8.47 -10.72 12.01
N LEU A 82 -7.82 -10.50 13.12
CA LEU A 82 -8.07 -9.36 13.99
C LEU A 82 -6.80 -8.51 14.10
N ILE A 83 -6.99 -7.20 14.21
CA ILE A 83 -5.99 -6.26 14.68
C ILE A 83 -6.61 -5.55 15.88
N THR A 84 -5.97 -5.66 17.05
CA THR A 84 -6.49 -5.05 18.28
C THR A 84 -5.60 -3.88 18.68
N LEU A 85 -6.25 -2.76 18.98
CA LEU A 85 -5.62 -1.55 19.46
C LEU A 85 -6.09 -1.31 20.91
N LYS A 86 -5.18 -0.88 21.77
CA LYS A 86 -5.44 -0.50 23.16
C LYS A 86 -4.91 0.91 23.45
N ASP A 87 -5.14 1.34 24.66
CA ASP A 87 -4.72 2.66 25.16
C ASP A 87 -5.16 3.84 24.28
N CYS A 88 -6.22 3.64 23.53
CA CYS A 88 -6.79 4.69 22.69
C CYS A 88 -7.30 5.84 23.56
N PRO A 89 -7.15 7.11 23.13
CA PRO A 89 -7.68 8.27 23.85
C PRO A 89 -9.18 8.17 24.08
N SER A 90 -9.65 8.64 25.23
CA SER A 90 -11.09 8.68 25.54
C SER A 90 -11.89 9.57 24.58
N SER A 91 -11.24 10.57 23.99
CA SER A 91 -11.79 11.47 22.95
C SER A 91 -12.01 10.81 21.59
N LEU A 92 -11.40 9.66 21.35
CA LEU A 92 -11.56 8.92 20.07
C LEU A 92 -12.95 8.30 20.01
N ASN A 93 -13.86 8.89 19.22
CA ASN A 93 -15.26 8.47 19.13
C ASN A 93 -15.61 7.89 17.76
N ASN A 94 -14.85 8.26 16.72
CA ASN A 94 -15.09 7.79 15.35
C ASN A 94 -14.27 6.55 15.03
N GLY A 95 -14.67 5.90 13.94
CA GLY A 95 -14.12 4.61 13.56
C GLY A 95 -12.67 4.67 13.10
N VAL A 96 -11.86 3.76 13.62
CA VAL A 96 -10.51 3.48 13.16
C VAL A 96 -10.55 2.39 12.08
N LYS A 97 -9.75 2.51 11.04
CA LYS A 97 -9.62 1.49 10.01
C LYS A 97 -8.16 1.22 9.66
N ALA A 98 -7.89 0.03 9.12
CA ALA A 98 -6.60 -0.26 8.53
C ALA A 98 -6.55 0.29 7.10
N TYR A 99 -5.39 0.79 6.72
CA TYR A 99 -4.97 0.98 5.33
C TYR A 99 -3.93 -0.08 5.01
N PHE A 100 -4.21 -0.90 4.02
CA PHE A 100 -3.29 -1.94 3.55
C PHE A 100 -2.37 -1.34 2.50
N GLU A 101 -1.10 -1.22 2.86
CA GLU A 101 -0.10 -0.50 2.09
C GLU A 101 0.19 -1.20 0.75
N PRO A 102 0.31 -0.46 -0.36
CA PRO A 102 0.82 -1.01 -1.60
C PRO A 102 2.29 -1.43 -1.44
N GLY A 103 2.65 -2.54 -2.07
CA GLY A 103 4.00 -3.08 -1.94
C GLY A 103 4.35 -4.07 -3.06
N PRO A 104 5.48 -4.77 -2.95
CA PRO A 104 5.94 -5.71 -3.99
C PRO A 104 4.96 -6.85 -4.27
N THR A 105 4.13 -7.21 -3.31
CA THR A 105 3.09 -8.25 -3.45
C THR A 105 1.79 -7.74 -4.04
N THR A 106 1.62 -6.43 -4.23
CA THR A 106 0.41 -5.87 -4.82
C THR A 106 0.31 -6.19 -6.30
N ASP A 107 -0.80 -6.77 -6.72
CA ASP A 107 -1.19 -6.85 -8.12
C ASP A 107 -2.14 -5.68 -8.45
N TYR A 108 -1.60 -4.65 -9.06
CA TYR A 108 -2.35 -3.42 -9.39
C TYR A 108 -3.44 -3.64 -10.44
N ALA A 109 -3.35 -4.71 -11.25
CA ALA A 109 -4.36 -5.01 -12.25
C ALA A 109 -5.62 -5.62 -11.63
N THR A 110 -5.45 -6.45 -10.61
CA THR A 110 -6.56 -7.10 -9.93
C THR A 110 -6.91 -6.44 -8.61
N GLY A 111 -5.99 -5.71 -7.96
CA GLY A 111 -6.13 -5.20 -6.61
C GLY A 111 -6.15 -6.29 -5.53
N ASP A 112 -5.63 -7.48 -5.83
CA ASP A 112 -5.40 -8.56 -4.89
C ASP A 112 -3.88 -8.69 -4.61
N LEU A 113 -3.47 -9.55 -3.69
CA LEU A 113 -2.07 -9.81 -3.40
C LEU A 113 -1.57 -10.99 -4.23
N LYS A 114 -0.43 -10.84 -4.89
CA LYS A 114 0.30 -11.95 -5.50
C LYS A 114 0.62 -12.99 -4.45
N ALA A 115 0.41 -14.25 -4.77
CA ALA A 115 0.81 -15.36 -3.93
C ALA A 115 2.14 -15.95 -4.45
N TYR A 116 3.00 -16.38 -3.56
CA TYR A 116 4.31 -16.94 -3.88
C TYR A 116 4.41 -18.39 -3.44
N SER A 117 4.88 -19.25 -4.32
CA SER A 117 5.06 -20.68 -4.03
C SER A 117 6.27 -20.87 -3.11
N ILE A 118 6.06 -21.53 -1.99
CA ILE A 118 7.13 -21.88 -1.07
C ILE A 118 7.22 -23.40 -0.92
N ALA A 119 8.43 -23.88 -0.63
CA ALA A 119 8.60 -25.29 -0.31
C ALA A 119 7.76 -25.66 0.91
N TYR A 120 7.05 -26.79 0.85
CA TYR A 120 6.30 -27.28 1.99
C TYR A 120 7.26 -27.63 3.12
N ASN A 121 7.28 -26.78 4.12
CA ASN A 121 7.99 -27.00 5.37
C ASN A 121 7.10 -26.52 6.52
N ASN A 122 7.37 -26.99 7.73
CA ASN A 122 6.61 -26.61 8.92
C ASN A 122 6.91 -25.17 9.39
N ASN A 123 7.80 -24.48 8.70
CA ASN A 123 8.19 -23.09 9.01
C ASN A 123 8.04 -22.23 7.73
N PRO A 124 6.86 -21.66 7.49
CA PRO A 124 6.64 -20.82 6.33
C PRO A 124 7.62 -19.63 6.36
N ALA A 125 8.12 -19.24 5.18
CA ALA A 125 8.94 -18.04 5.05
C ALA A 125 8.17 -16.85 5.65
N THR A 126 8.67 -16.29 6.71
CA THR A 126 8.04 -15.18 7.45
C THR A 126 8.68 -13.84 7.13
N THR A 127 9.85 -13.83 6.50
CA THR A 127 10.50 -12.58 6.10
C THR A 127 10.03 -12.14 4.72
N GLN A 128 9.75 -10.87 4.58
CA GLN A 128 9.27 -10.27 3.32
C GLN A 128 10.21 -10.58 2.15
N ASN A 129 11.53 -10.45 2.36
CA ASN A 129 12.53 -10.74 1.32
C ASN A 129 12.52 -12.20 0.87
N ALA A 130 12.34 -13.16 1.79
CA ALA A 130 12.25 -14.57 1.43
C ALA A 130 10.96 -14.88 0.64
N ILE A 131 9.87 -14.18 0.94
CA ILE A 131 8.60 -14.33 0.22
C ILE A 131 8.74 -13.86 -1.23
N ILE A 132 9.20 -12.64 -1.47
CA ILE A 132 9.31 -12.09 -2.83
C ILE A 132 10.44 -12.72 -3.66
N ALA A 133 11.40 -13.40 -3.02
CA ALA A 133 12.42 -14.17 -3.72
C ALA A 133 11.90 -15.52 -4.27
N ALA A 134 10.74 -15.99 -3.82
CA ALA A 134 10.11 -17.20 -4.33
C ALA A 134 9.38 -16.93 -5.65
N SER A 135 9.06 -17.99 -6.40
CA SER A 135 8.31 -17.87 -7.64
C SER A 135 6.85 -17.51 -7.37
N GLU A 136 6.28 -16.59 -8.15
CA GLU A 136 4.85 -16.27 -8.09
C GLU A 136 4.02 -17.53 -8.42
N ALA A 137 3.04 -17.83 -7.57
CA ALA A 137 2.12 -18.94 -7.74
C ALA A 137 1.15 -18.65 -8.90
N GLN A 138 1.03 -19.59 -9.81
CA GLN A 138 0.16 -19.43 -10.97
C GLN A 138 -1.30 -19.67 -10.61
N GLY A 139 -2.19 -18.88 -11.20
CA GLY A 139 -3.64 -19.06 -11.14
C GLY A 139 -4.29 -18.75 -9.79
N VAL A 140 -3.56 -18.26 -8.79
CA VAL A 140 -4.08 -17.95 -7.46
C VAL A 140 -3.49 -16.66 -6.90
N GLN A 141 -4.32 -15.91 -6.19
CA GLN A 141 -3.95 -14.71 -5.45
C GLN A 141 -4.56 -14.78 -4.05
N ILE A 142 -4.18 -13.85 -3.18
CA ILE A 142 -4.79 -13.69 -1.85
C ILE A 142 -5.56 -12.38 -1.84
N ARG A 143 -6.80 -12.46 -1.38
CA ARG A 143 -7.71 -11.32 -1.23
C ARG A 143 -7.86 -10.95 0.23
N ILE A 144 -7.87 -9.66 0.51
CA ILE A 144 -8.32 -9.11 1.78
C ILE A 144 -9.71 -8.51 1.57
N SER A 145 -10.60 -8.77 2.50
CA SER A 145 -11.99 -8.31 2.44
C SER A 145 -12.48 -7.82 3.79
N ASN A 146 -13.49 -6.97 3.76
CA ASN A 146 -14.30 -6.63 4.93
C ASN A 146 -15.06 -7.87 5.44
N GLN A 147 -15.62 -7.80 6.65
CA GLN A 147 -16.39 -8.91 7.24
C GLN A 147 -17.59 -9.36 6.37
N ASN A 148 -18.19 -8.44 5.63
CA ASN A 148 -19.30 -8.74 4.71
C ASN A 148 -18.86 -9.37 3.38
N GLY A 149 -17.55 -9.62 3.20
CA GLY A 149 -16.99 -10.17 1.97
C GLY A 149 -16.68 -9.12 0.89
N THR A 150 -16.97 -7.85 1.12
CA THR A 150 -16.59 -6.79 0.16
C THR A 150 -15.06 -6.71 0.08
N LYS A 151 -14.53 -6.82 -1.11
CA LYS A 151 -13.10 -6.72 -1.39
C LYS A 151 -12.53 -5.37 -0.91
N ILE A 152 -11.34 -5.43 -0.33
CA ILE A 152 -10.50 -4.27 -0.06
C ILE A 152 -9.40 -4.25 -1.12
N PRO A 153 -9.49 -3.39 -2.15
CA PRO A 153 -8.52 -3.38 -3.24
C PRO A 153 -7.17 -2.84 -2.77
N MET A 154 -6.09 -3.56 -3.10
CA MET A 154 -4.73 -3.11 -2.89
C MET A 154 -4.30 -2.13 -3.99
N GLY A 155 -3.34 -1.25 -3.67
CA GLY A 155 -2.75 -0.35 -4.67
C GLY A 155 -3.56 0.90 -4.98
N VAL A 156 -4.60 1.18 -4.21
CA VAL A 156 -5.40 2.40 -4.27
C VAL A 156 -5.22 3.22 -2.99
N ASP A 157 -5.68 4.46 -2.97
CA ASP A 157 -5.64 5.30 -1.78
C ASP A 157 -6.57 4.78 -0.67
N ALA A 158 -6.39 5.32 0.53
CA ALA A 158 -7.11 4.88 1.72
C ALA A 158 -8.63 5.08 1.65
N ALA A 159 -9.11 6.06 0.88
CA ALA A 159 -10.53 6.29 0.68
C ALA A 159 -11.12 5.25 -0.29
N ALA A 160 -10.41 5.00 -1.39
CA ALA A 160 -10.84 4.03 -2.41
C ALA A 160 -10.73 2.57 -1.95
N GLN A 161 -9.89 2.25 -0.97
CA GLN A 161 -9.85 0.91 -0.36
C GLN A 161 -11.16 0.49 0.29
N ASN A 162 -11.96 1.44 0.76
CA ASN A 162 -13.23 1.15 1.44
C ASN A 162 -13.10 0.12 2.58
N ALA A 163 -11.95 0.10 3.26
CA ALA A 163 -11.78 -0.75 4.44
C ALA A 163 -12.77 -0.33 5.53
N GLN A 164 -13.44 -1.31 6.12
CA GLN A 164 -14.41 -1.08 7.19
C GLN A 164 -13.74 -0.43 8.39
N ALA A 165 -14.36 0.62 8.89
CA ALA A 165 -13.97 1.27 10.12
C ALA A 165 -14.67 0.63 11.34
N PHE A 166 -14.01 0.65 12.50
CA PHE A 166 -14.51 0.06 13.74
C PHE A 166 -14.48 1.10 14.85
N ASN A 167 -15.58 1.24 15.56
CA ASN A 167 -15.71 2.22 16.62
C ASN A 167 -14.97 1.78 17.89
N PRO A 168 -14.29 2.71 18.56
CA PRO A 168 -13.70 2.45 19.88
C PRO A 168 -14.76 2.15 20.92
N VAL A 169 -14.45 1.22 21.81
CA VAL A 169 -15.23 0.91 22.99
C VAL A 169 -14.41 1.21 24.24
N THR A 170 -15.07 1.54 25.36
CA THR A 170 -14.37 1.73 26.64
C THR A 170 -13.63 0.46 27.02
N ASP A 171 -12.37 0.58 27.41
CA ASP A 171 -11.59 -0.54 27.91
C ASP A 171 -12.07 -0.86 29.35
N THR A 172 -12.59 -2.05 29.56
CA THR A 172 -13.07 -2.49 30.88
C THR A 172 -11.97 -2.64 31.94
N ALA A 173 -10.72 -2.81 31.48
CA ALA A 173 -9.55 -2.86 32.35
C ALA A 173 -9.04 -1.46 32.73
N ASN A 174 -9.33 -0.44 31.88
CA ASN A 174 -8.94 0.95 32.11
C ASN A 174 -10.01 1.89 31.54
N ASN A 175 -10.99 2.25 32.36
CA ASN A 175 -12.12 3.09 31.95
C ASN A 175 -11.76 4.48 31.42
N ALA A 176 -10.52 4.95 31.65
CA ALA A 176 -10.02 6.21 31.09
C ALA A 176 -9.51 6.05 29.64
N LYS A 177 -9.47 4.84 29.11
CA LYS A 177 -8.96 4.49 27.79
C LYS A 177 -9.99 3.73 26.97
N LYS A 178 -9.75 3.67 25.66
CA LYS A 178 -10.58 2.89 24.75
C LYS A 178 -9.77 1.80 24.05
N LYS A 179 -10.49 0.83 23.53
CA LYS A 179 -10.00 -0.31 22.75
C LYS A 179 -10.72 -0.38 21.41
N VAL A 180 -10.03 -0.82 20.37
CA VAL A 180 -10.64 -1.07 19.06
C VAL A 180 -10.19 -2.44 18.57
N THR A 181 -11.12 -3.25 18.06
CA THR A 181 -10.80 -4.51 17.38
C THR A 181 -11.27 -4.43 15.95
N LEU A 182 -10.33 -4.33 15.03
CA LEU A 182 -10.57 -4.39 13.60
C LEU A 182 -10.68 -5.84 13.16
N ARG A 183 -11.62 -6.15 12.26
CA ARG A 183 -11.89 -7.51 11.78
C ARG A 183 -11.97 -7.52 10.28
N TYR A 184 -11.12 -8.31 9.65
CA TYR A 184 -11.06 -8.47 8.21
C TYR A 184 -10.99 -9.96 7.85
N LEU A 185 -11.11 -10.27 6.58
CA LEU A 185 -11.00 -11.64 6.05
C LEU A 185 -9.83 -11.72 5.08
N ALA A 186 -9.15 -12.85 5.06
CA ALA A 186 -8.22 -13.23 4.00
C ALA A 186 -8.72 -14.52 3.34
N SER A 187 -8.54 -14.65 2.03
CA SER A 187 -8.99 -15.80 1.25
C SER A 187 -8.14 -16.04 0.02
N TYR A 188 -8.21 -17.24 -0.53
CA TYR A 188 -7.73 -17.50 -1.87
C TYR A 188 -8.73 -16.96 -2.89
N VAL A 189 -8.20 -16.43 -3.99
CA VAL A 189 -8.99 -16.05 -5.16
C VAL A 189 -8.35 -16.59 -6.43
N LYS A 190 -9.19 -17.14 -7.33
CA LYS A 190 -8.75 -17.64 -8.63
C LYS A 190 -8.39 -16.49 -9.56
N LYS A 191 -7.19 -16.51 -10.10
CA LYS A 191 -6.72 -15.68 -11.21
C LYS A 191 -6.63 -16.53 -12.48
N SER A 192 -6.57 -15.91 -13.64
CA SER A 192 -6.35 -16.62 -14.91
C SER A 192 -5.13 -17.53 -14.87
N GLY A 193 -5.21 -18.67 -15.55
CA GLY A 193 -4.17 -19.69 -15.59
C GLY A 193 -4.46 -20.92 -14.73
N ASN A 194 -3.61 -21.93 -14.82
CA ASN A 194 -3.75 -23.18 -14.09
C ASN A 194 -3.17 -23.06 -12.68
N ILE A 195 -3.92 -23.50 -11.68
CA ILE A 195 -3.43 -23.57 -10.30
C ILE A 195 -2.52 -24.79 -10.16
N THR A 196 -1.29 -24.56 -9.72
CA THR A 196 -0.39 -25.61 -9.26
C THR A 196 -0.63 -25.86 -7.77
N ALA A 197 -0.82 -27.11 -7.39
CA ALA A 197 -0.96 -27.48 -5.97
C ALA A 197 0.36 -27.25 -5.23
N GLY A 198 0.27 -26.65 -4.05
CA GLY A 198 1.44 -26.33 -3.24
C GLY A 198 1.09 -25.44 -2.08
N GLN A 199 2.08 -25.09 -1.27
CA GLN A 199 1.95 -24.08 -0.24
C GLN A 199 2.24 -22.71 -0.84
N VAL A 200 1.42 -21.73 -0.50
CA VAL A 200 1.60 -20.35 -0.95
C VAL A 200 1.69 -19.41 0.23
N THR A 201 2.40 -18.31 0.06
CA THR A 201 2.52 -17.25 1.04
C THR A 201 2.45 -15.88 0.35
N THR A 202 2.10 -14.87 1.11
CA THR A 202 2.16 -13.45 0.72
C THR A 202 2.32 -12.60 1.97
N TYR A 203 2.47 -11.29 1.78
CA TYR A 203 2.41 -10.33 2.88
C TYR A 203 1.82 -9.00 2.40
N VAL A 204 1.40 -8.20 3.35
CA VAL A 204 1.00 -6.80 3.12
C VAL A 204 1.34 -5.99 4.37
N GLY A 205 1.85 -4.79 4.19
CA GLY A 205 1.97 -3.81 5.26
C GLY A 205 0.62 -3.19 5.60
N PHE A 206 0.47 -2.65 6.78
CA PHE A 206 -0.72 -1.89 7.15
C PHE A 206 -0.38 -0.69 8.03
N SER A 207 -1.17 0.35 7.90
CA SER A 207 -1.17 1.54 8.76
C SER A 207 -2.55 1.76 9.35
N MET A 208 -2.61 2.38 10.53
CA MET A 208 -3.89 2.76 11.14
C MET A 208 -4.30 4.14 10.66
N ILE A 209 -5.54 4.27 10.23
CA ILE A 209 -6.17 5.55 9.89
C ILE A 209 -7.15 5.91 10.99
N TYR A 210 -6.94 7.08 11.53
CA TYR A 210 -7.80 7.71 12.52
C TYR A 210 -8.69 8.76 11.85
N PRO A 211 -9.89 9.02 12.37
CA PRO A 211 -10.84 10.01 11.83
C PRO A 211 -10.35 11.43 11.94
#